data_a82137a5b6b5492c250e5ee2190e5895
#
_entry.id   a82137a5b6b5492c250e5ee2190e5895
#
_cell.length_a   1.000
_cell.length_b   1.000
_cell.length_c   1.000
_cell.angle_alpha   90.00
_cell.angle_beta   90.00
_cell.angle_gamma   90.00
#
_symmetry.space_group_name_H-M   'P 1'
#
loop_
_entity.id
_entity.type
_entity.pdbx_description
1 polymer ?
#
loop_
_entity_poly.entity_id
_entity_poly.type
_entity_poly.pdbx_seq_one_letter_code
_entity_poly.pdbx_strand_id
1 'polypeptide(L)'
;MKFNFHPFKKKEARQEERSYNFLSDSLFYNSATTYSESKAMLLSAVYRCVDVISDSVAQLPLEPYYVDDEGFKTKFTKHPTYWLLNREPNDQMSRFTFIKTLVTSVLLTGNGYALINRDEKGDAKELIFLKSDSVSVTFKNGKKMYNITGMNQLVEAINMIHILNFSYDGITGISTLKHARNTLGLTADSEAHAEGFFKGGANLAGIIKVESSLTAQQKQDIKTAWSSAFNSITGTPNGVAVMEGNMTFQPITVNPSDAQLLETRQFNVIDICRFFGVSPVKAFDLSKSSYSTVAVSYTHLRAHETPEHL
;
A
#
# COMPACT_ATOMS: atom_id res chain seq x y z
N MET A 1 14.35 -74.43 -8.72
CA MET A 1 14.53 -72.98 -8.80
C MET A 1 13.45 -72.29 -7.93
N LYS A 2 13.86 -71.79 -6.78
CA LYS A 2 12.93 -71.03 -5.91
C LYS A 2 13.11 -69.51 -6.14
N PHE A 3 12.13 -68.91 -6.71
CA PHE A 3 12.13 -67.44 -6.87
C PHE A 3 11.79 -66.77 -5.52
N ASN A 4 12.75 -66.01 -4.98
CA ASN A 4 12.55 -65.18 -3.79
C ASN A 4 11.97 -63.81 -4.23
N PHE A 5 10.68 -63.58 -3.98
CA PHE A 5 10.06 -62.30 -4.09
C PHE A 5 10.44 -61.43 -2.87
N HIS A 6 11.24 -60.38 -3.08
CA HIS A 6 11.47 -59.36 -2.08
C HIS A 6 10.30 -58.38 -2.13
N PRO A 7 9.60 -58.13 -1.01
CA PRO A 7 8.55 -57.13 -0.99
C PRO A 7 9.19 -55.73 -1.12
N PHE A 8 8.72 -54.95 -2.07
CA PHE A 8 9.09 -53.55 -2.22
C PHE A 8 8.81 -52.83 -0.90
N LYS A 9 9.86 -52.39 -0.20
CA LYS A 9 9.73 -51.42 0.90
C LYS A 9 9.08 -50.17 0.33
N LYS A 10 7.84 -49.88 0.75
CA LYS A 10 7.22 -48.54 0.59
C LYS A 10 8.20 -47.51 1.14
N LYS A 11 8.83 -46.74 0.26
CA LYS A 11 9.47 -45.50 0.68
C LYS A 11 8.37 -44.62 1.31
N GLU A 12 8.45 -44.38 2.59
CA GLU A 12 7.71 -43.33 3.24
C GLU A 12 8.06 -42.02 2.49
N ALA A 13 7.08 -41.50 1.78
CA ALA A 13 7.20 -40.22 1.13
C ALA A 13 7.41 -39.19 2.25
N ARG A 14 8.65 -38.69 2.35
CA ARG A 14 8.98 -37.52 3.12
C ARG A 14 8.07 -36.40 2.61
N GLN A 15 7.05 -36.05 3.36
CA GLN A 15 6.20 -34.92 3.05
C GLN A 15 7.08 -33.68 3.15
N GLU A 16 7.59 -33.25 1.99
CA GLU A 16 8.15 -31.91 1.86
C GLU A 16 7.00 -30.92 2.14
N GLU A 17 7.14 -30.14 3.19
CA GLU A 17 6.34 -28.93 3.39
C GLU A 17 6.66 -28.01 2.19
N ARG A 18 5.86 -28.12 1.14
CA ARG A 18 5.95 -27.19 0.01
C ARG A 18 5.37 -25.86 0.45
N SER A 19 6.25 -24.93 0.77
CA SER A 19 5.85 -23.52 0.82
C SER A 19 5.52 -23.10 -0.63
N TYR A 20 4.25 -22.86 -0.90
CA TYR A 20 3.77 -22.41 -2.20
C TYR A 20 4.09 -20.90 -2.40
N ASN A 21 5.36 -20.56 -2.61
CA ASN A 21 5.79 -19.21 -3.02
C ASN A 21 6.28 -19.16 -4.46
N PHE A 22 5.78 -20.07 -5.33
CA PHE A 22 6.43 -20.36 -6.60
C PHE A 22 6.36 -19.28 -7.68
N LEU A 23 5.37 -18.39 -7.68
CA LEU A 23 5.23 -17.38 -8.74
C LEU A 23 5.34 -15.93 -8.24
N SER A 24 5.15 -15.70 -6.95
CA SER A 24 5.14 -14.32 -6.43
C SER A 24 6.51 -13.68 -6.32
N ASP A 25 7.55 -14.48 -6.01
CA ASP A 25 8.88 -13.91 -5.75
C ASP A 25 9.74 -13.76 -7.01
N SER A 26 9.64 -14.66 -7.99
CA SER A 26 10.53 -14.63 -9.16
C SER A 26 10.25 -13.50 -10.14
N LEU A 27 8.99 -13.06 -10.26
CA LEU A 27 8.60 -11.97 -11.15
C LEU A 27 8.91 -10.57 -10.56
N PHE A 28 9.10 -10.47 -9.25
CA PHE A 28 9.26 -9.20 -8.55
C PHE A 28 10.63 -9.02 -7.88
N TYR A 29 11.55 -9.98 -8.02
CA TYR A 29 12.80 -10.02 -7.24
C TYR A 29 13.90 -9.07 -7.72
N ASN A 30 13.75 -8.40 -8.86
CA ASN A 30 14.84 -7.64 -9.48
C ASN A 30 14.78 -6.11 -9.30
N SER A 31 14.16 -5.60 -8.25
CA SER A 31 14.18 -4.15 -7.98
C SER A 31 14.57 -3.86 -6.54
N ALA A 32 15.68 -3.15 -6.39
CA ALA A 32 16.38 -2.84 -5.14
C ALA A 32 15.61 -1.92 -4.16
N THR A 33 14.41 -1.48 -4.49
CA THR A 33 13.62 -0.58 -3.62
C THR A 33 12.34 -1.29 -3.19
N THR A 34 12.41 -1.99 -2.07
CA THR A 34 11.20 -2.44 -1.36
C THR A 34 10.58 -1.22 -0.68
N TYR A 35 9.52 -0.69 -1.27
CA TYR A 35 8.71 0.32 -0.59
C TYR A 35 7.98 -0.35 0.57
N SER A 36 8.36 0.01 1.80
CA SER A 36 7.65 -0.45 2.99
C SER A 36 6.24 0.19 3.04
N GLU A 37 5.30 -0.52 3.63
CA GLU A 37 3.92 -0.05 3.83
C GLU A 37 3.87 1.33 4.49
N SER A 38 4.70 1.54 5.51
CA SER A 38 4.80 2.82 6.21
C SER A 38 5.29 3.96 5.32
N LYS A 39 6.26 3.71 4.44
CA LYS A 39 6.74 4.71 3.48
C LYS A 39 5.71 5.03 2.42
N ALA A 40 5.00 4.00 1.91
CA ALA A 40 3.95 4.21 0.93
C ALA A 40 2.79 5.05 1.47
N MET A 41 2.43 4.86 2.75
CA MET A 41 1.38 5.64 3.42
C MET A 41 1.74 7.10 3.68
N LEU A 42 3.01 7.50 3.52
CA LEU A 42 3.40 8.93 3.53
C LEU A 42 2.98 9.66 2.25
N LEU A 43 2.78 8.93 1.15
CA LEU A 43 2.27 9.52 -0.08
C LEU A 43 0.77 9.79 0.05
N SER A 44 0.37 11.05 -0.09
CA SER A 44 -1.01 11.50 0.11
C SER A 44 -2.03 10.76 -0.75
N ALA A 45 -1.68 10.47 -2.01
CA ALA A 45 -2.54 9.73 -2.93
C ALA A 45 -2.77 8.28 -2.48
N VAL A 46 -1.73 7.59 -1.98
CA VAL A 46 -1.84 6.23 -1.43
C VAL A 46 -2.73 6.23 -0.19
N TYR A 47 -2.40 7.11 0.76
CA TYR A 47 -3.19 7.26 1.98
C TYR A 47 -4.67 7.45 1.67
N ARG A 48 -4.98 8.39 0.76
CA ARG A 48 -6.37 8.69 0.41
C ARG A 48 -7.08 7.53 -0.30
N CYS A 49 -6.43 6.83 -1.21
CA CYS A 49 -7.00 5.65 -1.86
C CYS A 49 -7.34 4.55 -0.85
N VAL A 50 -6.41 4.24 0.06
CA VAL A 50 -6.61 3.23 1.10
C VAL A 50 -7.75 3.64 2.05
N ASP A 51 -7.78 4.92 2.46
CA ASP A 51 -8.80 5.46 3.35
C ASP A 51 -10.21 5.37 2.73
N VAL A 52 -10.38 5.84 1.49
CA VAL A 52 -11.67 5.80 0.79
C VAL A 52 -12.20 4.38 0.64
N ILE A 53 -11.35 3.43 0.23
CA ILE A 53 -11.79 2.05 0.03
C ILE A 53 -12.15 1.42 1.37
N SER A 54 -11.26 1.54 2.37
CA SER A 54 -11.48 0.92 3.68
C SER A 54 -12.69 1.49 4.41
N ASP A 55 -12.93 2.81 4.31
CA ASP A 55 -14.11 3.46 4.86
C ASP A 55 -15.40 3.01 4.16
N SER A 56 -15.39 2.97 2.81
CA SER A 56 -16.54 2.55 2.03
C SER A 56 -16.97 1.11 2.40
N VAL A 57 -16.02 0.18 2.48
CA VAL A 57 -16.31 -1.21 2.87
C VAL A 57 -16.75 -1.30 4.33
N ALA A 58 -16.12 -0.54 5.23
CA ALA A 58 -16.45 -0.57 6.65
C ALA A 58 -17.85 -0.03 6.96
N GLN A 59 -18.43 0.80 6.10
CA GLN A 59 -19.77 1.33 6.24
C GLN A 59 -20.87 0.31 5.86
N LEU A 60 -20.54 -0.69 5.02
CA LEU A 60 -21.52 -1.66 4.54
C LEU A 60 -21.96 -2.60 5.66
N PRO A 61 -23.28 -2.82 5.87
CA PRO A 61 -23.75 -3.79 6.83
C PRO A 61 -23.43 -5.22 6.36
N LEU A 62 -23.01 -6.09 7.28
CA LEU A 62 -22.77 -7.51 7.03
C LEU A 62 -23.90 -8.30 7.68
N GLU A 63 -24.89 -8.68 6.89
CA GLU A 63 -26.09 -9.34 7.39
C GLU A 63 -26.06 -10.84 7.11
N PRO A 64 -26.16 -11.71 8.12
CA PRO A 64 -26.36 -13.14 7.92
C PRO A 64 -27.80 -13.41 7.45
N TYR A 65 -27.93 -14.31 6.48
CA TYR A 65 -29.22 -14.79 5.97
C TYR A 65 -29.38 -16.27 6.25
N TYR A 66 -30.58 -16.65 6.62
CA TYR A 66 -31.03 -18.04 6.57
C TYR A 66 -31.64 -18.27 5.20
N VAL A 67 -31.28 -19.37 4.56
CA VAL A 67 -31.84 -19.80 3.30
C VAL A 67 -32.70 -21.04 3.60
N ASP A 68 -34.01 -20.99 3.31
CA ASP A 68 -34.88 -22.12 3.50
C ASP A 68 -34.73 -23.15 2.37
N ASP A 69 -35.44 -24.28 2.49
CA ASP A 69 -35.40 -25.37 1.50
C ASP A 69 -35.95 -24.96 0.12
N GLU A 70 -36.76 -23.89 0.06
CA GLU A 70 -37.31 -23.31 -1.15
C GLU A 70 -36.41 -22.23 -1.78
N GLY A 71 -35.32 -21.89 -1.12
CA GLY A 71 -34.30 -20.92 -1.60
C GLY A 71 -34.57 -19.47 -1.21
N PHE A 72 -35.58 -19.17 -0.39
CA PHE A 72 -35.86 -17.82 0.08
C PHE A 72 -34.86 -17.40 1.15
N LYS A 73 -34.35 -16.16 1.01
CA LYS A 73 -33.40 -15.57 1.94
C LYS A 73 -34.11 -14.73 2.99
N THR A 74 -34.00 -15.11 4.25
CA THR A 74 -34.53 -14.35 5.38
C THR A 74 -33.41 -13.84 6.27
N LYS A 75 -33.43 -12.55 6.65
CA LYS A 75 -32.41 -11.97 7.55
C LYS A 75 -32.41 -12.69 8.90
N PHE A 76 -31.24 -13.17 9.31
CA PHE A 76 -31.09 -13.92 10.56
C PHE A 76 -30.44 -13.06 11.63
N THR A 77 -31.18 -12.04 12.09
CA THR A 77 -30.69 -11.06 13.10
C THR A 77 -30.52 -11.63 14.51
N LYS A 78 -31.14 -12.79 14.79
CA LYS A 78 -31.03 -13.47 16.11
C LYS A 78 -29.78 -14.34 16.25
N HIS A 79 -29.03 -14.56 15.15
CA HIS A 79 -27.82 -15.39 15.21
C HIS A 79 -26.70 -14.64 15.95
N PRO A 80 -25.91 -15.28 16.82
CA PRO A 80 -24.81 -14.66 17.55
C PRO A 80 -23.82 -13.92 16.62
N THR A 81 -23.55 -14.48 15.45
CA THR A 81 -22.66 -13.88 14.43
C THR A 81 -23.14 -12.51 13.93
N TYR A 82 -24.48 -12.24 13.97
CA TYR A 82 -25.00 -10.93 13.61
C TYR A 82 -24.44 -9.82 14.50
N TRP A 83 -24.34 -10.08 15.82
CA TRP A 83 -23.78 -9.14 16.77
C TRP A 83 -22.29 -8.88 16.49
N LEU A 84 -21.50 -9.93 16.30
CA LEU A 84 -20.07 -9.84 15.99
C LEU A 84 -19.80 -9.05 14.70
N LEU A 85 -20.61 -9.29 13.66
CA LEU A 85 -20.39 -8.66 12.37
C LEU A 85 -20.91 -7.21 12.31
N ASN A 86 -21.90 -6.83 13.14
CA ASN A 86 -22.55 -5.53 13.03
C ASN A 86 -22.41 -4.61 14.24
N ARG A 87 -21.87 -5.13 15.35
CA ARG A 87 -21.69 -4.34 16.58
C ARG A 87 -20.26 -4.40 17.08
N GLU A 88 -19.89 -5.47 17.74
CA GLU A 88 -18.65 -5.62 18.49
C GLU A 88 -17.96 -6.95 18.11
N PRO A 89 -17.00 -6.91 17.16
CA PRO A 89 -16.21 -8.09 16.81
C PRO A 89 -15.36 -8.60 17.96
N ASN A 90 -14.91 -7.69 18.82
CA ASN A 90 -14.14 -7.96 20.05
C ASN A 90 -14.24 -6.77 21.02
N ASP A 91 -13.74 -6.94 22.24
CA ASP A 91 -13.78 -5.93 23.29
C ASP A 91 -12.91 -4.67 23.00
N GLN A 92 -12.03 -4.72 22.00
CA GLN A 92 -11.06 -3.67 21.72
C GLN A 92 -11.46 -2.79 20.54
N MET A 93 -12.27 -3.30 19.61
CA MET A 93 -12.55 -2.64 18.34
C MET A 93 -14.05 -2.61 18.06
N SER A 94 -14.54 -1.44 17.64
CA SER A 94 -15.84 -1.36 16.99
C SER A 94 -15.83 -2.11 15.66
N ARG A 95 -17.00 -2.52 15.18
CA ARG A 95 -17.17 -3.11 13.86
C ARG A 95 -16.47 -2.29 12.75
N PHE A 96 -16.71 -0.98 12.75
CA PHE A 96 -16.15 -0.09 11.74
C PHE A 96 -14.61 -0.14 11.74
N THR A 97 -14.01 0.02 12.92
CA THR A 97 -12.55 -0.02 13.07
C THR A 97 -11.98 -1.37 12.65
N PHE A 98 -12.61 -2.47 13.05
CA PHE A 98 -12.17 -3.81 12.72
C PHE A 98 -12.15 -4.05 11.20
N ILE A 99 -13.27 -3.76 10.51
CA ILE A 99 -13.37 -3.96 9.06
C ILE A 99 -12.41 -3.01 8.33
N LYS A 100 -12.35 -1.74 8.73
CA LYS A 100 -11.40 -0.77 8.17
C LYS A 100 -9.96 -1.27 8.27
N THR A 101 -9.55 -1.76 9.45
CA THR A 101 -8.20 -2.29 9.68
C THR A 101 -7.94 -3.53 8.82
N LEU A 102 -8.91 -4.44 8.72
CA LEU A 102 -8.80 -5.65 7.92
C LEU A 102 -8.64 -5.33 6.43
N VAL A 103 -9.46 -4.43 5.89
CA VAL A 103 -9.38 -3.97 4.49
C VAL A 103 -8.08 -3.21 4.23
N THR A 104 -7.65 -2.37 5.15
CA THR A 104 -6.35 -1.67 5.06
C THR A 104 -5.21 -2.67 4.94
N SER A 105 -5.21 -3.73 5.76
CA SER A 105 -4.23 -4.82 5.66
C SER A 105 -4.27 -5.48 4.29
N VAL A 106 -5.45 -5.81 3.76
CA VAL A 106 -5.62 -6.38 2.42
C VAL A 106 -4.99 -5.50 1.35
N LEU A 107 -5.24 -4.20 1.37
CA LEU A 107 -4.74 -3.26 0.36
C LEU A 107 -3.21 -3.09 0.43
N LEU A 108 -2.65 -3.02 1.63
CA LEU A 108 -1.22 -2.76 1.83
C LEU A 108 -0.37 -4.03 1.70
N THR A 109 -0.80 -5.15 2.27
CA THR A 109 -0.01 -6.39 2.32
C THR A 109 -0.45 -7.44 1.32
N GLY A 110 -1.66 -7.30 0.78
CA GLY A 110 -2.31 -8.28 -0.08
C GLY A 110 -3.19 -9.26 0.69
N ASN A 111 -3.10 -9.32 2.01
CA ASN A 111 -3.81 -10.29 2.84
C ASN A 111 -4.40 -9.64 4.08
N GLY A 112 -5.60 -10.02 4.43
CA GLY A 112 -6.25 -9.64 5.69
C GLY A 112 -6.63 -10.89 6.45
N TYR A 113 -6.20 -10.97 7.71
CA TYR A 113 -6.44 -12.14 8.55
C TYR A 113 -7.21 -11.76 9.81
N ALA A 114 -8.20 -12.58 10.14
CA ALA A 114 -8.83 -12.52 11.45
C ALA A 114 -9.09 -13.94 11.98
N LEU A 115 -8.70 -14.18 13.22
CA LEU A 115 -8.93 -15.42 13.93
C LEU A 115 -10.35 -15.43 14.47
N ILE A 116 -11.08 -16.52 14.29
CA ILE A 116 -12.39 -16.75 14.88
C ILE A 116 -12.17 -17.52 16.18
N ASN A 117 -12.32 -16.83 17.30
CA ASN A 117 -12.33 -17.46 18.60
C ASN A 117 -13.74 -18.01 18.88
N ARG A 118 -13.83 -19.30 19.24
CA ARG A 118 -15.12 -19.98 19.46
C ARG A 118 -15.32 -20.31 20.94
N ASP A 119 -16.56 -20.36 21.33
CA ASP A 119 -16.95 -20.86 22.66
C ASP A 119 -16.96 -22.40 22.71
N GLU A 120 -17.29 -22.96 23.90
CA GLU A 120 -17.37 -24.41 24.12
C GLU A 120 -18.46 -25.09 23.27
N LYS A 121 -19.43 -24.33 22.76
CA LYS A 121 -20.51 -24.83 21.90
C LYS A 121 -20.13 -24.80 20.41
N GLY A 122 -18.98 -24.18 20.08
CA GLY A 122 -18.52 -24.00 18.72
C GLY A 122 -19.01 -22.72 18.05
N ASP A 123 -19.77 -21.88 18.74
CA ASP A 123 -20.24 -20.60 18.23
C ASP A 123 -19.11 -19.57 18.21
N ALA A 124 -19.10 -18.69 17.21
CA ALA A 124 -18.13 -17.62 17.14
C ALA A 124 -18.40 -16.61 18.27
N LYS A 125 -17.42 -16.44 19.16
CA LYS A 125 -17.49 -15.54 20.30
C LYS A 125 -16.79 -14.21 20.03
N GLU A 126 -15.69 -14.24 19.28
CA GLU A 126 -14.83 -13.09 19.07
C GLU A 126 -14.09 -13.21 17.74
N LEU A 127 -13.82 -12.06 17.09
CA LEU A 127 -13.01 -11.94 15.89
C LEU A 127 -11.75 -11.13 16.22
N ILE A 128 -10.59 -11.73 16.10
CA ILE A 128 -9.31 -11.12 16.47
C ILE A 128 -8.54 -10.80 15.18
N PHE A 129 -8.28 -9.52 14.94
CA PHE A 129 -7.43 -9.09 13.80
C PHE A 129 -6.00 -9.57 14.00
N LEU A 130 -5.40 -10.14 12.95
CA LEU A 130 -4.01 -10.57 12.93
C LEU A 130 -3.24 -9.78 11.87
N LYS A 131 -2.03 -9.32 12.23
CA LYS A 131 -1.14 -8.68 11.26
C LYS A 131 -0.70 -9.69 10.22
N SER A 132 -0.63 -9.26 8.96
CA SER A 132 -0.30 -10.13 7.83
C SER A 132 1.08 -10.78 7.95
N ASP A 133 2.06 -10.09 8.51
CA ASP A 133 3.41 -10.58 8.75
C ASP A 133 3.51 -11.65 9.84
N SER A 134 2.50 -11.75 10.72
CA SER A 134 2.44 -12.76 11.77
C SER A 134 1.76 -14.07 11.34
N VAL A 135 1.22 -14.14 10.10
CA VAL A 135 0.47 -15.31 9.63
C VAL A 135 1.09 -15.87 8.36
N SER A 136 1.35 -17.16 8.34
CA SER A 136 1.76 -17.87 7.13
C SER A 136 0.78 -19.00 6.79
N VAL A 137 0.51 -19.15 5.48
CA VAL A 137 -0.35 -20.22 4.98
C VAL A 137 0.49 -21.46 4.73
N THR A 138 0.03 -22.59 5.25
CA THR A 138 0.67 -23.90 5.05
C THR A 138 -0.36 -24.97 4.70
N PHE A 139 0.09 -26.10 4.21
CA PHE A 139 -0.77 -27.24 3.89
C PHE A 139 -0.33 -28.44 4.71
N LYS A 140 -1.28 -29.03 5.45
CA LYS A 140 -1.06 -30.29 6.19
C LYS A 140 -2.11 -31.30 5.76
N ASN A 141 -1.67 -32.46 5.29
CA ASN A 141 -2.56 -33.53 4.78
C ASN A 141 -3.55 -33.03 3.70
N GLY A 142 -3.11 -32.12 2.82
CA GLY A 142 -3.94 -31.54 1.75
C GLY A 142 -4.95 -30.48 2.22
N LYS A 143 -5.01 -30.16 3.50
CA LYS A 143 -5.88 -29.11 4.06
C LYS A 143 -5.10 -27.84 4.27
N LYS A 144 -5.71 -26.70 3.91
CA LYS A 144 -5.19 -25.36 4.19
C LYS A 144 -5.21 -25.08 5.67
N MET A 145 -4.06 -24.72 6.22
CA MET A 145 -3.85 -24.41 7.64
C MET A 145 -3.08 -23.08 7.73
N TYR A 146 -3.16 -22.46 8.90
CA TYR A 146 -2.47 -21.20 9.17
C TYR A 146 -1.53 -21.35 10.34
N ASN A 147 -0.29 -20.93 10.14
CA ASN A 147 0.69 -20.81 11.22
C ASN A 147 0.72 -19.36 11.68
N ILE A 148 0.45 -19.13 12.95
CA ILE A 148 0.43 -17.79 13.57
C ILE A 148 1.64 -17.67 14.49
N THR A 149 2.44 -16.64 14.30
CA THR A 149 3.60 -16.37 15.16
C THR A 149 3.17 -16.19 16.62
N GLY A 150 3.76 -16.97 17.50
CA GLY A 150 3.40 -17.01 18.94
C GLY A 150 2.36 -18.06 19.31
N MET A 151 1.80 -18.79 18.34
CA MET A 151 0.95 -19.96 18.60
C MET A 151 1.71 -21.26 18.27
N ASN A 152 1.65 -22.24 19.18
CA ASN A 152 2.31 -23.54 18.98
C ASN A 152 1.52 -24.50 18.08
N GLN A 153 0.30 -24.16 17.73
CA GLN A 153 -0.60 -25.01 16.97
C GLN A 153 -1.03 -24.35 15.67
N LEU A 154 -1.17 -25.17 14.63
CA LEU A 154 -1.73 -24.71 13.37
C LEU A 154 -3.22 -24.49 13.50
N VAL A 155 -3.71 -23.38 12.94
CA VAL A 155 -5.13 -23.03 12.93
C VAL A 155 -5.77 -23.54 11.64
N GLU A 156 -6.91 -24.22 11.77
CA GLU A 156 -7.67 -24.70 10.62
C GLU A 156 -8.37 -23.54 9.89
N ALA A 157 -8.59 -23.74 8.59
CA ALA A 157 -9.22 -22.71 7.74
C ALA A 157 -10.63 -22.29 8.21
N ILE A 158 -11.36 -23.18 8.87
CA ILE A 158 -12.71 -22.89 9.43
C ILE A 158 -12.67 -21.86 10.58
N ASN A 159 -11.53 -21.69 11.22
CA ASN A 159 -11.32 -20.75 12.32
C ASN A 159 -10.54 -19.50 11.89
N MET A 160 -10.39 -19.27 10.57
CA MET A 160 -9.67 -18.14 10.04
C MET A 160 -10.48 -17.44 8.96
N ILE A 161 -10.72 -16.15 9.12
CA ILE A 161 -11.14 -15.28 8.03
C ILE A 161 -9.87 -14.86 7.31
N HIS A 162 -9.75 -15.22 6.02
CA HIS A 162 -8.65 -14.82 5.18
C HIS A 162 -9.20 -14.13 3.93
N ILE A 163 -8.99 -12.83 3.84
CA ILE A 163 -9.38 -12.00 2.71
C ILE A 163 -8.15 -11.76 1.85
N LEU A 164 -8.26 -12.12 0.57
CA LEU A 164 -7.20 -11.96 -0.42
C LEU A 164 -7.45 -10.69 -1.25
N ASN A 165 -6.38 -9.96 -1.54
CA ASN A 165 -6.33 -9.06 -2.66
C ASN A 165 -6.10 -9.86 -3.95
N PHE A 166 -5.63 -9.22 -5.02
CA PHE A 166 -5.27 -9.93 -6.24
C PHE A 166 -4.34 -11.11 -5.93
N SER A 167 -4.63 -12.28 -6.50
CA SER A 167 -3.88 -13.50 -6.23
C SER A 167 -3.66 -14.28 -7.53
N TYR A 168 -2.45 -14.81 -7.73
CA TYR A 168 -2.15 -15.70 -8.87
C TYR A 168 -2.45 -17.16 -8.56
N ASP A 169 -2.38 -17.54 -7.31
CA ASP A 169 -2.50 -18.94 -6.85
C ASP A 169 -3.83 -19.24 -6.12
N GLY A 170 -4.61 -18.20 -5.80
CA GLY A 170 -5.82 -18.31 -4.99
C GLY A 170 -5.56 -18.65 -3.51
N ILE A 171 -4.30 -18.68 -3.08
CA ILE A 171 -3.89 -19.08 -1.73
C ILE A 171 -3.43 -17.88 -0.93
N THR A 172 -2.60 -17.03 -1.55
CA THR A 172 -2.06 -15.81 -0.96
C THR A 172 -2.32 -14.62 -1.86
N GLY A 173 -2.66 -13.49 -1.27
CA GLY A 173 -2.88 -12.23 -1.98
C GLY A 173 -1.56 -11.47 -2.17
N ILE A 174 -1.51 -10.66 -3.22
CA ILE A 174 -0.37 -9.82 -3.55
C ILE A 174 -0.71 -8.37 -3.22
N SER A 175 0.21 -7.70 -2.55
CA SER A 175 0.09 -6.28 -2.21
C SER A 175 -0.07 -5.40 -3.45
N THR A 176 -1.02 -4.47 -3.42
CA THR A 176 -1.15 -3.42 -4.44
C THR A 176 0.14 -2.59 -4.54
N LEU A 177 0.84 -2.39 -3.42
CA LEU A 177 2.10 -1.66 -3.39
C LEU A 177 3.22 -2.36 -4.16
N LYS A 178 3.24 -3.70 -4.19
CA LYS A 178 4.20 -4.47 -5.00
C LYS A 178 3.99 -4.21 -6.50
N HIS A 179 2.75 -4.12 -6.94
CA HIS A 179 2.45 -3.78 -8.34
C HIS A 179 2.78 -2.31 -8.66
N ALA A 180 2.51 -1.41 -7.74
CA ALA A 180 2.70 0.02 -7.92
C ALA A 180 4.14 0.51 -7.63
N ARG A 181 5.06 -0.36 -7.24
CA ARG A 181 6.39 0.01 -6.69
C ARG A 181 7.19 0.98 -7.57
N ASN A 182 7.17 0.81 -8.88
CA ASN A 182 7.90 1.69 -9.79
C ASN A 182 7.31 3.10 -9.80
N THR A 183 5.99 3.20 -9.86
CA THR A 183 5.27 4.48 -9.77
C THR A 183 5.45 5.13 -8.40
N LEU A 184 5.41 4.34 -7.32
CA LEU A 184 5.65 4.84 -5.96
C LEU A 184 7.08 5.35 -5.79
N GLY A 185 8.07 4.64 -6.36
CA GLY A 185 9.47 5.08 -6.39
C GLY A 185 9.61 6.41 -7.10
N LEU A 186 9.11 6.51 -8.33
CA LEU A 186 9.15 7.74 -9.11
C LEU A 186 8.44 8.90 -8.42
N THR A 187 7.30 8.64 -7.76
CA THR A 187 6.55 9.66 -7.02
C THR A 187 7.38 10.19 -5.85
N ALA A 188 7.97 9.32 -5.05
CA ALA A 188 8.77 9.72 -3.91
C ALA A 188 10.05 10.45 -4.32
N ASP A 189 10.72 10.00 -5.39
CA ASP A 189 11.89 10.68 -5.94
C ASP A 189 11.52 12.07 -6.46
N SER A 190 10.35 12.22 -7.11
CA SER A 190 9.84 13.51 -7.56
C SER A 190 9.51 14.44 -6.39
N GLU A 191 8.95 13.92 -5.30
CA GLU A 191 8.67 14.69 -4.08
C GLU A 191 9.98 15.11 -3.39
N ALA A 192 10.94 14.20 -3.26
CA ALA A 192 12.25 14.49 -2.68
C ALA A 192 13.03 15.53 -3.50
N HIS A 193 12.95 15.44 -4.83
CA HIS A 193 13.56 16.44 -5.71
C HIS A 193 12.91 17.82 -5.53
N ALA A 194 11.57 17.88 -5.48
CA ALA A 194 10.86 19.13 -5.23
C ALA A 194 11.20 19.71 -3.84
N GLU A 195 11.26 18.87 -2.81
CA GLU A 195 11.65 19.27 -1.46
C GLU A 195 13.09 19.83 -1.45
N GLY A 196 14.03 19.15 -2.10
CA GLY A 196 15.41 19.60 -2.25
C GLY A 196 15.52 20.94 -2.95
N PHE A 197 14.72 21.14 -4.03
CA PHE A 197 14.65 22.39 -4.75
C PHE A 197 14.14 23.55 -3.87
N PHE A 198 13.06 23.35 -3.13
CA PHE A 198 12.52 24.39 -2.24
C PHE A 198 13.39 24.63 -1.01
N LYS A 199 13.98 23.59 -0.41
CA LYS A 199 14.93 23.73 0.71
C LYS A 199 16.20 24.46 0.29
N GLY A 200 16.64 24.27 -0.95
CA GLY A 200 17.76 25.02 -1.54
C GLY A 200 17.42 26.50 -1.85
N GLY A 201 16.20 26.96 -1.46
CA GLY A 201 15.76 28.34 -1.70
C GLY A 201 15.46 28.64 -3.15
N ALA A 202 15.08 27.63 -3.96
CA ALA A 202 14.96 27.71 -5.41
C ALA A 202 16.24 28.30 -6.06
N ASN A 203 17.39 28.00 -5.44
CA ASN A 203 18.65 28.66 -5.75
C ASN A 203 19.05 28.39 -7.19
N LEU A 204 19.08 29.48 -7.91
CA LEU A 204 19.61 29.62 -9.22
C LEU A 204 21.04 29.08 -9.23
N ALA A 205 21.18 27.83 -9.69
CA ALA A 205 22.49 27.38 -10.10
C ALA A 205 22.96 28.37 -11.17
N GLY A 206 24.11 28.96 -10.98
CA GLY A 206 24.64 29.94 -11.90
C GLY A 206 26.14 29.71 -12.10
N ILE A 207 26.63 30.24 -13.20
CA ILE A 207 28.05 30.24 -13.48
C ILE A 207 28.58 31.65 -13.18
N ILE A 208 29.58 31.73 -12.30
CA ILE A 208 30.37 32.96 -12.11
C ILE A 208 31.46 32.95 -13.19
N LYS A 209 31.36 33.84 -14.15
CA LYS A 209 32.42 34.08 -15.15
C LYS A 209 33.35 35.13 -14.61
N VAL A 210 34.67 34.85 -14.70
CA VAL A 210 35.73 35.78 -14.37
C VAL A 210 36.62 35.90 -15.58
N GLU A 211 36.98 37.11 -15.99
CA GLU A 211 37.79 37.38 -17.19
C GLU A 211 39.28 37.02 -16.99
N SER A 212 39.72 36.82 -15.75
CA SER A 212 41.11 36.43 -15.43
C SER A 212 41.20 34.98 -14.98
N SER A 213 42.38 34.34 -15.18
CA SER A 213 42.63 33.01 -14.68
C SER A 213 42.78 33.03 -13.14
N LEU A 214 41.95 32.26 -12.46
CA LEU A 214 41.94 32.12 -11.02
C LEU A 214 42.86 30.97 -10.56
N THR A 215 43.56 31.17 -9.45
CA THR A 215 44.25 30.09 -8.75
C THR A 215 43.25 29.13 -8.10
N ALA A 216 43.69 27.92 -7.76
CA ALA A 216 42.84 26.93 -7.08
C ALA A 216 42.26 27.46 -5.77
N GLN A 217 43.07 28.24 -5.01
CA GLN A 217 42.65 28.83 -3.75
C GLN A 217 41.55 29.90 -3.97
N GLN A 218 41.75 30.80 -4.89
CA GLN A 218 40.73 31.82 -5.23
C GLN A 218 39.40 31.23 -5.67
N LYS A 219 39.42 30.12 -6.44
CA LYS A 219 38.17 29.38 -6.80
C LYS A 219 37.46 28.84 -5.56
N GLN A 220 38.19 28.33 -4.59
CA GLN A 220 37.63 27.82 -3.35
C GLN A 220 37.08 28.94 -2.47
N ASP A 221 37.79 30.07 -2.38
CA ASP A 221 37.35 31.22 -1.59
C ASP A 221 36.07 31.84 -2.15
N ILE A 222 35.98 31.98 -3.48
CA ILE A 222 34.74 32.43 -4.15
C ILE A 222 33.58 31.46 -3.89
N LYS A 223 33.84 30.15 -4.01
CA LYS A 223 32.80 29.13 -3.77
C LYS A 223 32.33 29.20 -2.31
N THR A 224 33.21 29.35 -1.35
CA THR A 224 32.89 29.44 0.08
C THR A 224 32.11 30.73 0.38
N ALA A 225 32.58 31.89 -0.13
CA ALA A 225 31.89 33.15 0.04
C ALA A 225 30.49 33.14 -0.57
N TRP A 226 30.32 32.54 -1.77
CA TRP A 226 29.05 32.36 -2.42
C TRP A 226 28.12 31.46 -1.61
N SER A 227 28.58 30.28 -1.19
CA SER A 227 27.79 29.35 -0.38
C SER A 227 27.41 29.96 0.97
N SER A 228 28.25 30.76 1.59
CA SER A 228 27.94 31.45 2.84
C SER A 228 26.89 32.54 2.68
N ALA A 229 26.92 33.28 1.56
CA ALA A 229 25.95 34.31 1.26
C ALA A 229 24.52 33.74 0.94
N PHE A 230 24.46 32.52 0.34
CA PHE A 230 23.19 31.91 -0.08
C PHE A 230 22.68 30.81 0.84
N ASN A 231 23.56 30.14 1.63
CA ASN A 231 23.17 29.08 2.56
C ASN A 231 22.86 29.59 3.98
N SER A 232 22.69 30.88 4.16
CA SER A 232 22.24 31.40 5.46
C SER A 232 20.85 30.86 5.80
N ILE A 233 20.85 29.75 6.55
CA ILE A 233 19.68 29.00 7.05
C ILE A 233 18.87 29.83 8.08
N THR A 234 19.34 31.00 8.43
CA THR A 234 18.68 31.91 9.37
C THR A 234 17.91 33.00 8.63
N GLY A 235 16.72 32.65 8.13
CA GLY A 235 15.52 33.49 8.07
C GLY A 235 15.54 34.89 7.44
N THR A 236 16.62 35.36 6.83
CA THR A 236 16.65 36.61 6.10
C THR A 236 16.80 36.39 4.60
N PRO A 237 15.76 36.70 3.81
CA PRO A 237 15.72 36.40 2.36
C PRO A 237 16.59 37.32 1.49
N ASN A 238 17.49 38.12 2.03
CA ASN A 238 18.23 39.13 1.30
C ASN A 238 19.75 38.97 1.42
N GLY A 239 20.27 37.77 1.14
CA GLY A 239 21.71 37.62 0.91
C GLY A 239 22.10 38.29 -0.40
N VAL A 240 22.55 39.54 -0.36
CA VAL A 240 23.17 40.21 -1.50
C VAL A 240 24.59 39.74 -1.59
N ALA A 241 24.91 38.94 -2.64
CA ALA A 241 26.29 38.61 -2.93
C ALA A 241 26.96 39.85 -3.60
N VAL A 242 27.96 40.41 -2.94
CA VAL A 242 28.79 41.47 -3.55
C VAL A 242 29.81 40.79 -4.46
N MET A 243 29.79 41.12 -5.75
CA MET A 243 30.80 40.65 -6.71
C MET A 243 31.87 41.72 -6.88
N GLU A 244 33.10 41.34 -6.72
CA GLU A 244 34.26 42.22 -6.93
C GLU A 244 34.87 42.01 -8.33
N GLY A 245 35.31 43.10 -8.93
CA GLY A 245 36.00 43.04 -10.22
C GLY A 245 35.12 42.59 -11.41
N ASN A 246 35.76 42.10 -12.46
CA ASN A 246 35.13 41.68 -13.71
C ASN A 246 34.42 40.28 -13.56
N MET A 247 33.62 40.13 -12.51
CA MET A 247 32.81 38.91 -12.27
C MET A 247 31.42 39.14 -12.82
N THR A 248 30.93 38.21 -13.63
CA THR A 248 29.56 38.24 -14.14
C THR A 248 28.83 36.97 -13.71
N PHE A 249 27.69 37.13 -13.03
CA PHE A 249 26.83 36.01 -12.72
C PHE A 249 25.90 35.72 -13.88
N GLN A 250 25.98 34.52 -14.41
CA GLN A 250 25.05 34.02 -15.42
C GLN A 250 24.16 32.95 -14.78
N PRO A 251 22.88 33.26 -14.51
CA PRO A 251 21.97 32.25 -13.98
C PRO A 251 21.79 31.13 -15.01
N ILE A 252 21.88 29.88 -14.57
CA ILE A 252 21.43 28.74 -15.36
C ILE A 252 19.92 28.68 -15.16
N THR A 253 19.17 29.25 -16.08
CA THR A 253 17.72 29.19 -16.06
C THR A 253 17.30 27.78 -16.47
N VAL A 254 16.94 26.95 -15.53
CA VAL A 254 16.32 25.63 -15.78
C VAL A 254 14.84 25.90 -16.01
N ASN A 255 14.46 26.24 -17.22
CA ASN A 255 13.14 26.82 -17.48
C ASN A 255 12.03 25.89 -18.01
N PRO A 256 12.23 24.66 -18.50
CA PRO A 256 11.11 23.76 -18.83
C PRO A 256 10.80 22.73 -17.75
N SER A 257 11.69 22.52 -16.77
CA SER A 257 11.55 21.40 -15.83
C SER A 257 10.48 21.58 -14.76
N ASP A 258 10.13 22.82 -14.40
CA ASP A 258 9.17 23.06 -13.33
C ASP A 258 7.74 22.72 -13.77
N ALA A 259 7.37 23.04 -15.00
CA ALA A 259 6.08 22.66 -15.57
C ALA A 259 5.99 21.13 -15.76
N GLN A 260 7.06 20.52 -16.26
CA GLN A 260 7.14 19.05 -16.43
C GLN A 260 7.12 18.32 -15.10
N LEU A 261 7.73 18.85 -14.04
CA LEU A 261 7.67 18.27 -12.70
C LEU A 261 6.25 18.28 -12.15
N LEU A 262 5.52 19.39 -12.35
CA LEU A 262 4.12 19.49 -11.92
C LEU A 262 3.22 18.50 -12.67
N GLU A 263 3.38 18.39 -13.99
CA GLU A 263 2.64 17.41 -14.81
C GLU A 263 2.97 15.97 -14.39
N THR A 264 4.24 15.67 -14.13
CA THR A 264 4.68 14.36 -13.65
C THR A 264 4.03 14.02 -12.29
N ARG A 265 3.98 14.96 -11.35
CA ARG A 265 3.32 14.76 -10.07
C ARG A 265 1.82 14.49 -10.23
N GLN A 266 1.12 15.22 -11.08
CA GLN A 266 -0.30 14.97 -11.38
C GLN A 266 -0.50 13.60 -12.02
N PHE A 267 0.36 13.22 -12.96
CA PHE A 267 0.29 11.90 -13.60
C PHE A 267 0.51 10.76 -12.58
N ASN A 268 1.47 10.91 -11.68
CA ASN A 268 1.74 9.94 -10.63
C ASN A 268 0.54 9.73 -9.70
N VAL A 269 -0.20 10.79 -9.34
CA VAL A 269 -1.44 10.66 -8.54
C VAL A 269 -2.49 9.84 -9.29
N ILE A 270 -2.67 10.09 -10.59
CA ILE A 270 -3.62 9.36 -11.42
C ILE A 270 -3.21 7.88 -11.54
N ASP A 271 -1.93 7.59 -11.69
CA ASP A 271 -1.43 6.21 -11.77
C ASP A 271 -1.63 5.46 -10.45
N ILE A 272 -1.35 6.09 -9.31
CA ILE A 272 -1.64 5.50 -8.00
C ILE A 272 -3.13 5.17 -7.88
N CYS A 273 -4.01 6.09 -8.27
CA CYS A 273 -5.45 5.87 -8.28
C CYS A 273 -5.86 4.67 -9.15
N ARG A 274 -5.20 4.45 -10.30
CA ARG A 274 -5.45 3.28 -11.18
C ARG A 274 -5.10 1.96 -10.48
N PHE A 275 -3.96 1.90 -9.78
CA PHE A 275 -3.57 0.67 -9.05
C PHE A 275 -4.57 0.30 -7.97
N PHE A 276 -5.17 1.29 -7.31
CA PHE A 276 -6.19 1.05 -6.28
C PHE A 276 -7.62 0.97 -6.84
N GLY A 277 -7.84 1.24 -8.12
CA GLY A 277 -9.17 1.27 -8.73
C GLY A 277 -10.06 2.41 -8.21
N VAL A 278 -9.46 3.50 -7.74
CA VAL A 278 -10.16 4.68 -7.20
C VAL A 278 -10.20 5.78 -8.26
N SER A 279 -11.34 6.43 -8.44
CA SER A 279 -11.40 7.63 -9.29
C SER A 279 -10.53 8.75 -8.68
N PRO A 280 -9.70 9.46 -9.48
CA PRO A 280 -8.90 10.59 -8.99
C PRO A 280 -9.71 11.65 -8.25
N VAL A 281 -10.95 11.87 -8.67
CA VAL A 281 -11.88 12.79 -8.01
C VAL A 281 -12.13 12.40 -6.55
N LYS A 282 -12.22 11.10 -6.24
CA LYS A 282 -12.36 10.60 -4.85
C LYS A 282 -11.09 10.74 -4.03
N ALA A 283 -9.95 10.77 -4.71
CA ALA A 283 -8.66 11.10 -4.11
C ALA A 283 -8.45 12.64 -3.98
N PHE A 284 -9.48 13.45 -4.27
CA PHE A 284 -9.46 14.91 -4.30
C PHE A 284 -8.56 15.53 -5.37
N ASP A 285 -8.22 14.78 -6.40
CA ASP A 285 -7.61 15.37 -7.60
C ASP A 285 -8.72 15.86 -8.55
N LEU A 286 -8.96 17.17 -8.52
CA LEU A 286 -9.98 17.84 -9.33
C LEU A 286 -9.41 18.47 -10.59
N SER A 287 -8.13 18.29 -10.88
CA SER A 287 -7.40 18.98 -11.96
C SER A 287 -8.00 18.78 -13.35
N LYS A 288 -8.69 17.65 -13.59
CA LYS A 288 -9.33 17.30 -14.87
C LYS A 288 -10.81 16.96 -14.73
N SER A 289 -11.46 17.35 -13.63
CA SER A 289 -12.86 16.99 -13.37
C SER A 289 -13.82 18.11 -13.75
N SER A 290 -14.94 17.76 -14.40
CA SER A 290 -16.13 18.60 -14.51
C SER A 290 -17.15 18.22 -13.42
N TYR A 291 -18.06 19.12 -13.07
CA TYR A 291 -19.09 18.87 -12.05
C TYR A 291 -19.95 17.62 -12.36
N SER A 292 -20.23 17.34 -13.61
CA SER A 292 -20.97 16.14 -14.04
C SER A 292 -20.19 14.86 -13.77
N THR A 293 -18.87 14.87 -13.92
CA THR A 293 -17.99 13.71 -13.68
C THR A 293 -17.91 13.37 -12.19
N VAL A 294 -17.99 14.39 -11.31
CA VAL A 294 -17.97 14.20 -9.85
C VAL A 294 -19.21 13.43 -9.40
N ALA A 295 -20.40 13.84 -9.84
CA ALA A 295 -21.65 13.17 -9.50
C ALA A 295 -21.66 11.70 -9.96
N VAL A 296 -21.23 11.42 -11.20
CA VAL A 296 -21.14 10.06 -11.75
C VAL A 296 -20.15 9.18 -10.98
N SER A 297 -18.98 9.73 -10.60
CA SER A 297 -17.97 8.98 -9.84
C SER A 297 -18.45 8.58 -8.44
N TYR A 298 -19.30 9.38 -7.80
CA TYR A 298 -19.89 9.05 -6.50
C TYR A 298 -21.02 8.02 -6.63
N THR A 299 -21.82 8.09 -7.68
CA THR A 299 -22.91 7.12 -7.89
C THR A 299 -22.40 5.75 -8.33
N HIS A 300 -21.32 5.69 -9.10
CA HIS A 300 -20.77 4.41 -9.60
C HIS A 300 -20.23 3.51 -8.48
N LEU A 301 -19.70 4.07 -7.40
CA LEU A 301 -19.28 3.27 -6.25
C LEU A 301 -20.48 2.75 -5.45
N ARG A 302 -21.56 3.54 -5.35
CA ARG A 302 -22.80 3.14 -4.70
C ARG A 302 -23.59 2.11 -5.50
N ALA A 303 -23.52 2.11 -6.82
CA ALA A 303 -24.22 1.15 -7.67
C ALA A 303 -23.77 -0.30 -7.45
N HIS A 304 -22.53 -0.52 -7.00
CA HIS A 304 -22.06 -1.84 -6.58
C HIS A 304 -22.48 -2.24 -5.15
N GLU A 305 -23.09 -1.30 -4.41
CA GLU A 305 -23.50 -1.50 -3.01
C GLU A 305 -24.98 -1.89 -2.87
N THR A 306 -25.78 -1.82 -3.94
CA THR A 306 -27.19 -2.19 -3.90
C THR A 306 -27.38 -3.67 -4.22
N PRO A 307 -27.93 -4.48 -3.28
CA PRO A 307 -28.12 -5.92 -3.46
C PRO A 307 -29.33 -6.28 -4.35
N GLU A 308 -29.80 -5.39 -5.20
CA GLU A 308 -31.03 -5.60 -5.97
C GLU A 308 -30.89 -6.49 -7.21
N HIS A 309 -29.70 -7.06 -7.47
CA HIS A 309 -29.47 -7.88 -8.67
C HIS A 309 -28.69 -9.18 -8.39
N LEU A 310 -29.01 -9.87 -7.30
CA LEU A 310 -28.60 -11.27 -7.11
C LEU A 310 -29.79 -12.14 -6.73
#